data_b6dd9763cc5943577cd9524b8d3712b6
#
_entry.id   b6dd9763cc5943577cd9524b8d3712b6
#
_cell.length_a   1.000
_cell.length_b   1.000
_cell.length_c   1.000
_cell.angle_alpha   90.00
_cell.angle_beta   90.00
_cell.angle_gamma   90.00
#
_symmetry.space_group_name_H-M   'P 1'
#
loop_
_entity.id
_entity.type
_entity.pdbx_description
1 polymer ?
#
loop_
_entity_poly.entity_id
_entity_poly.type
_entity_poly.pdbx_seq_one_letter_code
_entity_poly.pdbx_strand_id
1 'polypeptide(L)'
;EAIKKSKRLKSKIISIGITNQRETTILWDKNTGKPVYNAIVWQDRRTSKICENLKKRKLENLFRHKTGLFIDPYFSATKVKWILDNVSISKKLLKNKQLMFGTIDTFLIWRLTNKKHHFTDATNASRTMMYNINSNKWDDEILKKLNISKSILPKVKNSADDFGTTSKKIIGEAIPINAVLGDQQAAAVGQACFDKGSVKSTYGTGAFAIINTGNKKILSKNKLLTTICYRLKNKNTYALEGSIFIAGAGVQWLRDKIKLIDNAQETEKISKSIIDND
;
A
#
# COMPACT_ATOMS: atom_id res chain seq x y z
N GLU A 1 9.13 17.53 -15.45
CA GLU A 1 8.27 18.04 -16.54
C GLU A 1 7.12 18.88 -15.97
N ALA A 2 6.30 18.42 -15.01
CA ALA A 2 5.19 19.16 -14.41
C ALA A 2 5.62 20.51 -13.83
N ILE A 3 6.71 20.56 -13.08
CA ILE A 3 7.27 21.81 -12.52
C ILE A 3 7.65 22.79 -13.64
N LYS A 4 8.28 22.31 -14.72
CA LYS A 4 8.61 23.16 -15.87
C LYS A 4 7.37 23.73 -16.56
N LYS A 5 6.30 22.93 -16.68
CA LYS A 5 5.01 23.40 -17.23
C LYS A 5 4.35 24.46 -16.34
N SER A 6 4.34 24.26 -15.01
CA SER A 6 3.75 25.23 -14.08
C SER A 6 4.47 26.58 -14.12
N LYS A 7 5.79 26.59 -14.27
CA LYS A 7 6.57 27.86 -14.43
C LYS A 7 6.19 28.62 -15.70
N ARG A 8 5.92 27.91 -16.81
CA ARG A 8 5.43 28.55 -18.05
C ARG A 8 4.08 29.23 -17.85
N LEU A 9 3.22 28.65 -17.00
CA LEU A 9 1.92 29.21 -16.66
C LEU A 9 1.97 30.24 -15.54
N LYS A 10 3.16 30.65 -15.08
CA LYS A 10 3.38 31.56 -13.93
C LYS A 10 2.71 31.10 -12.63
N SER A 11 2.38 29.82 -12.55
CA SER A 11 1.73 29.21 -11.37
C SER A 11 2.75 28.80 -10.31
N LYS A 12 2.47 29.09 -9.05
CA LYS A 12 3.30 28.66 -7.92
C LYS A 12 2.82 27.31 -7.39
N ILE A 13 3.73 26.35 -7.29
CA ILE A 13 3.46 25.07 -6.63
C ILE A 13 3.60 25.28 -5.12
N ILE A 14 2.52 25.09 -4.38
CA ILE A 14 2.49 25.32 -2.93
C ILE A 14 2.68 24.03 -2.12
N SER A 15 2.38 22.86 -2.68
CA SER A 15 2.45 21.59 -1.98
C SER A 15 2.54 20.39 -2.95
N ILE A 16 3.02 19.26 -2.42
CA ILE A 16 3.02 17.95 -3.07
C ILE A 16 2.18 16.99 -2.23
N GLY A 17 1.27 16.26 -2.90
CA GLY A 17 0.65 15.05 -2.39
C GLY A 17 1.29 13.82 -3.03
N ILE A 18 1.55 12.77 -2.25
CA ILE A 18 2.09 11.50 -2.74
C ILE A 18 1.02 10.43 -2.63
N THR A 19 0.80 9.72 -3.72
CA THR A 19 0.01 8.49 -3.75
C THR A 19 0.81 7.39 -4.44
N ASN A 20 0.56 6.14 -4.06
CA ASN A 20 1.35 5.00 -4.53
C ASN A 20 0.51 3.73 -4.52
N GLN A 21 0.90 2.78 -5.36
CA GLN A 21 0.44 1.40 -5.21
C GLN A 21 0.91 0.87 -3.84
N ARG A 22 -0.05 0.43 -3.04
CA ARG A 22 0.19 -0.03 -1.66
C ARG A 22 0.97 -1.36 -1.65
N GLU A 23 1.40 -1.78 -0.49
CA GLU A 23 2.01 -3.09 -0.19
C GLU A 23 3.33 -3.38 -0.92
N THR A 24 3.66 -2.66 -1.99
CA THR A 24 4.94 -2.80 -2.69
C THR A 24 6.09 -2.51 -1.73
N THR A 25 6.98 -3.46 -1.58
CA THR A 25 7.97 -3.52 -0.50
C THR A 25 9.35 -3.21 -1.03
N ILE A 26 10.04 -2.24 -0.41
CA ILE A 26 11.42 -1.89 -0.70
C ILE A 26 12.22 -1.92 0.60
N LEU A 27 13.40 -2.57 0.56
CA LEU A 27 14.42 -2.44 1.58
C LEU A 27 15.67 -1.82 0.93
N TRP A 28 16.30 -0.86 1.63
CA TRP A 28 17.47 -0.16 1.09
C TRP A 28 18.50 0.17 2.16
N ASP A 29 19.72 0.40 1.72
CA ASP A 29 20.80 0.93 2.54
C ASP A 29 20.61 2.44 2.74
N LYS A 30 20.51 2.89 4.00
CA LYS A 30 20.32 4.30 4.36
C LYS A 30 21.48 5.20 3.95
N ASN A 31 22.70 4.65 3.80
CA ASN A 31 23.87 5.45 3.47
C ASN A 31 23.94 5.72 1.97
N THR A 32 23.80 4.66 1.17
CA THR A 32 23.90 4.76 -0.30
C THR A 32 22.57 5.11 -0.96
N GLY A 33 21.45 4.68 -0.39
CA GLY A 33 20.12 4.75 -0.99
C GLY A 33 19.86 3.66 -2.03
N LYS A 34 20.76 2.68 -2.15
CA LYS A 34 20.58 1.57 -3.09
C LYS A 34 19.64 0.52 -2.48
N PRO A 35 18.58 0.10 -3.19
CA PRO A 35 17.77 -1.05 -2.79
C PRO A 35 18.65 -2.30 -2.67
N VAL A 36 18.40 -3.12 -1.64
CA VAL A 36 19.11 -4.40 -1.44
C VAL A 36 18.58 -5.50 -2.37
N TYR A 37 17.38 -5.32 -2.87
CA TYR A 37 16.69 -6.20 -3.81
C TYR A 37 15.68 -5.37 -4.62
N ASN A 38 15.23 -5.90 -5.76
CA ASN A 38 14.15 -5.29 -6.53
C ASN A 38 12.89 -5.15 -5.67
N ALA A 39 12.15 -4.06 -5.86
CA ALA A 39 10.89 -3.86 -5.17
C ALA A 39 9.93 -5.03 -5.44
N ILE A 40 9.42 -5.65 -4.38
CA ILE A 40 8.46 -6.75 -4.50
C ILE A 40 7.06 -6.16 -4.55
N VAL A 41 6.42 -6.26 -5.70
CA VAL A 41 5.08 -5.68 -5.95
C VAL A 41 3.97 -6.43 -5.22
N TRP A 42 2.82 -5.79 -5.10
CA TRP A 42 1.63 -6.33 -4.42
C TRP A 42 1.11 -7.65 -5.02
N GLN A 43 1.25 -7.85 -6.33
CA GLN A 43 0.81 -9.06 -7.04
C GLN A 43 1.74 -10.27 -6.83
N ASP A 44 2.95 -10.06 -6.32
CA ASP A 44 3.95 -11.10 -6.20
C ASP A 44 3.57 -12.14 -5.13
N ARG A 45 3.53 -13.40 -5.53
CA ARG A 45 3.08 -14.52 -4.70
C ARG A 45 4.22 -15.37 -4.10
N ARG A 46 5.49 -14.94 -4.25
CA ARG A 46 6.67 -15.72 -3.76
C ARG A 46 6.64 -16.06 -2.28
N THR A 47 5.89 -15.33 -1.48
CA THR A 47 5.79 -15.53 -0.03
C THR A 47 4.64 -16.45 0.40
N SER A 48 3.96 -17.13 -0.53
CA SER A 48 2.83 -18.02 -0.24
C SER A 48 3.18 -19.07 0.81
N LYS A 49 4.35 -19.70 0.72
CA LYS A 49 4.83 -20.69 1.70
C LYS A 49 5.01 -20.11 3.11
N ILE A 50 5.47 -18.85 3.20
CA ILE A 50 5.56 -18.14 4.50
C ILE A 50 4.17 -17.95 5.09
N CYS A 51 3.20 -17.52 4.27
CA CYS A 51 1.80 -17.36 4.69
C CYS A 51 1.19 -18.68 5.16
N GLU A 52 1.39 -19.78 4.43
CA GLU A 52 0.92 -21.11 4.82
C GLU A 52 1.49 -21.52 6.18
N ASN A 53 2.79 -21.33 6.41
CA ASN A 53 3.43 -21.64 7.68
C ASN A 53 2.85 -20.83 8.83
N LEU A 54 2.56 -19.53 8.61
CA LEU A 54 1.90 -18.69 9.63
C LEU A 54 0.48 -19.17 9.93
N LYS A 55 -0.28 -19.60 8.91
CA LYS A 55 -1.63 -20.17 9.06
C LYS A 55 -1.60 -21.50 9.79
N LYS A 56 -0.67 -22.42 9.46
CA LYS A 56 -0.45 -23.68 10.19
C LYS A 56 -0.16 -23.44 11.67
N ARG A 57 0.51 -22.35 12.02
CA ARG A 57 0.76 -21.91 13.41
C ARG A 57 -0.46 -21.21 14.05
N LYS A 58 -1.64 -21.24 13.41
CA LYS A 58 -2.91 -20.66 13.89
C LYS A 58 -2.83 -19.16 14.21
N LEU A 59 -2.01 -18.40 13.48
CA LEU A 59 -1.81 -16.98 13.72
C LEU A 59 -2.81 -16.06 13.01
N GLU A 60 -3.71 -16.60 12.17
CA GLU A 60 -4.68 -15.82 11.38
C GLU A 60 -5.49 -14.85 12.23
N ASN A 61 -6.04 -15.32 13.36
CA ASN A 61 -6.85 -14.47 14.25
C ASN A 61 -6.03 -13.34 14.85
N LEU A 62 -4.78 -13.59 15.27
CA LEU A 62 -3.89 -12.57 15.80
C LEU A 62 -3.70 -11.43 14.80
N PHE A 63 -3.31 -11.77 13.56
CA PHE A 63 -3.09 -10.80 12.50
C PHE A 63 -4.38 -10.03 12.19
N ARG A 64 -5.47 -10.74 11.98
CA ARG A 64 -6.76 -10.15 11.64
C ARG A 64 -7.27 -9.17 12.70
N HIS A 65 -7.21 -9.54 13.96
CA HIS A 65 -7.68 -8.67 15.06
C HIS A 65 -6.83 -7.41 15.20
N LYS A 66 -5.51 -7.50 14.99
CA LYS A 66 -4.59 -6.37 15.15
C LYS A 66 -4.50 -5.48 13.92
N THR A 67 -4.47 -6.09 12.74
CA THR A 67 -4.21 -5.35 11.49
C THR A 67 -5.44 -5.16 10.61
N GLY A 68 -6.52 -5.92 10.85
CA GLY A 68 -7.69 -5.97 9.97
C GLY A 68 -7.51 -6.82 8.72
N LEU A 69 -6.34 -7.45 8.55
CA LEU A 69 -5.93 -8.16 7.34
C LEU A 69 -5.83 -9.67 7.58
N PHE A 70 -6.10 -10.45 6.55
CA PHE A 70 -5.80 -11.88 6.53
C PHE A 70 -4.31 -12.10 6.23
N ILE A 71 -3.78 -13.28 6.59
CA ILE A 71 -2.42 -13.65 6.20
C ILE A 71 -2.39 -13.97 4.71
N ASP A 72 -1.80 -13.09 3.91
CA ASP A 72 -1.70 -13.23 2.46
C ASP A 72 -0.38 -12.64 1.93
N PRO A 73 0.21 -13.20 0.85
CA PRO A 73 1.38 -12.65 0.17
C PRO A 73 1.19 -11.21 -0.36
N TYR A 74 -0.04 -10.77 -0.51
CA TYR A 74 -0.40 -9.42 -0.92
C TYR A 74 0.30 -8.36 -0.08
N PHE A 75 0.39 -8.55 1.25
CA PHE A 75 0.86 -7.56 2.20
C PHE A 75 2.39 -7.54 2.38
N SER A 76 2.93 -6.42 2.87
CA SER A 76 4.38 -6.18 2.91
C SER A 76 5.14 -7.10 3.87
N ALA A 77 4.54 -7.49 5.00
CA ALA A 77 5.23 -8.17 6.10
C ALA A 77 6.00 -9.44 5.66
N THR A 78 5.34 -10.29 4.87
CA THR A 78 5.95 -11.54 4.39
C THR A 78 7.04 -11.30 3.34
N LYS A 79 6.93 -10.20 2.56
CA LYS A 79 7.94 -9.78 1.61
C LYS A 79 9.19 -9.25 2.32
N VAL A 80 9.01 -8.45 3.39
CA VAL A 80 10.12 -8.02 4.27
C VAL A 80 10.84 -9.23 4.83
N LYS A 81 10.08 -10.19 5.41
CA LYS A 81 10.65 -11.43 5.94
C LYS A 81 11.41 -12.19 4.86
N TRP A 82 10.85 -12.34 3.68
CA TRP A 82 11.50 -13.03 2.57
C TRP A 82 12.85 -12.38 2.20
N ILE A 83 12.90 -11.05 2.10
CA ILE A 83 14.15 -10.33 1.79
C ILE A 83 15.17 -10.55 2.92
N LEU A 84 14.77 -10.46 4.19
CA LEU A 84 15.66 -10.69 5.33
C LEU A 84 16.20 -12.11 5.38
N ASP A 85 15.42 -13.10 4.96
CA ASP A 85 15.83 -14.50 4.97
C ASP A 85 16.75 -14.85 3.77
N ASN A 86 16.49 -14.28 2.59
CA ASN A 86 17.10 -14.73 1.33
C ASN A 86 18.17 -13.78 0.75
N VAL A 87 18.24 -12.52 1.20
CA VAL A 87 19.19 -11.53 0.68
C VAL A 87 20.28 -11.26 1.70
N SER A 88 21.47 -11.80 1.50
CA SER A 88 22.57 -11.77 2.50
C SER A 88 22.99 -10.37 2.93
N ILE A 89 23.04 -9.42 2.00
CA ILE A 89 23.39 -8.02 2.30
C ILE A 89 22.39 -7.37 3.26
N SER A 90 21.12 -7.77 3.25
CA SER A 90 20.10 -7.24 4.15
C SER A 90 20.42 -7.54 5.62
N LYS A 91 20.94 -8.74 5.90
CA LYS A 91 21.33 -9.15 7.26
C LYS A 91 22.53 -8.33 7.78
N LYS A 92 23.51 -8.09 6.90
CA LYS A 92 24.69 -7.25 7.22
C LYS A 92 24.27 -5.82 7.54
N LEU A 93 23.43 -5.23 6.69
CA LEU A 93 22.94 -3.86 6.88
C LEU A 93 22.03 -3.74 8.12
N LEU A 94 21.23 -4.76 8.41
CA LEU A 94 20.41 -4.81 9.62
C LEU A 94 21.27 -4.81 10.88
N LYS A 95 22.30 -5.67 10.94
CA LYS A 95 23.25 -5.72 12.05
C LYS A 95 23.94 -4.38 12.29
N ASN A 96 24.29 -3.68 11.21
CA ASN A 96 24.94 -2.36 11.24
C ASN A 96 23.97 -1.19 11.45
N LYS A 97 22.65 -1.43 11.66
CA LYS A 97 21.60 -0.41 11.76
C LYS A 97 21.54 0.52 10.53
N GLN A 98 21.83 -0.02 9.35
CA GLN A 98 21.88 0.69 8.07
C GLN A 98 20.73 0.30 7.13
N LEU A 99 19.95 -0.72 7.47
CA LEU A 99 18.82 -1.15 6.68
C LEU A 99 17.59 -0.30 6.97
N MET A 100 16.86 0.08 5.94
CA MET A 100 15.57 0.76 6.01
C MET A 100 14.54 -0.03 5.22
N PHE A 101 13.29 0.01 5.68
CA PHE A 101 12.11 -0.52 4.99
C PHE A 101 11.13 0.60 4.69
N GLY A 102 10.41 0.46 3.59
CA GLY A 102 9.26 1.28 3.26
C GLY A 102 8.40 0.68 2.16
N THR A 103 7.20 1.21 2.05
CA THR A 103 6.40 1.20 0.85
C THR A 103 6.90 2.32 -0.08
N ILE A 104 6.36 2.43 -1.27
CA ILE A 104 6.85 3.38 -2.29
C ILE A 104 6.83 4.83 -1.80
N ASP A 105 5.78 5.24 -1.09
CA ASP A 105 5.66 6.56 -0.47
C ASP A 105 6.85 6.88 0.44
N THR A 106 7.20 5.94 1.32
CA THR A 106 8.32 6.09 2.26
C THR A 106 9.64 6.30 1.52
N PHE A 107 9.90 5.49 0.50
CA PHE A 107 11.13 5.60 -0.30
C PHE A 107 11.18 6.92 -1.06
N LEU A 108 10.04 7.37 -1.63
CA LEU A 108 9.94 8.65 -2.32
C LEU A 108 10.17 9.84 -1.36
N ILE A 109 9.51 9.85 -0.19
CA ILE A 109 9.72 10.90 0.82
C ILE A 109 11.19 10.97 1.21
N TRP A 110 11.79 9.83 1.54
CA TRP A 110 13.18 9.75 1.94
C TRP A 110 14.12 10.28 0.84
N ARG A 111 13.87 9.93 -0.44
CA ARG A 111 14.63 10.43 -1.58
C ARG A 111 14.40 11.93 -1.81
N LEU A 112 13.16 12.38 -1.89
CA LEU A 112 12.79 13.76 -2.18
C LEU A 112 13.27 14.74 -1.11
N THR A 113 13.31 14.30 0.15
CA THR A 113 13.82 15.11 1.28
C THR A 113 15.32 14.97 1.49
N ASN A 114 16.06 14.42 0.53
CA ASN A 114 17.50 14.19 0.61
C ASN A 114 17.91 13.41 1.85
N LYS A 115 17.26 12.27 2.08
CA LYS A 115 17.51 11.30 3.17
C LYS A 115 17.16 11.82 4.57
N LYS A 116 16.44 12.93 4.72
CA LYS A 116 16.14 13.52 6.03
C LYS A 116 15.00 12.84 6.76
N HIS A 117 13.98 12.36 6.04
CA HIS A 117 12.74 11.88 6.64
C HIS A 117 12.40 10.45 6.20
N HIS A 118 12.23 9.58 7.19
CA HIS A 118 11.80 8.19 7.01
C HIS A 118 10.37 8.07 7.54
N PHE A 119 9.41 8.50 6.73
CA PHE A 119 8.00 8.59 7.08
C PHE A 119 7.13 7.78 6.14
N THR A 120 5.99 7.32 6.64
CA THR A 120 4.86 6.79 5.90
C THR A 120 3.57 7.34 6.52
N ASP A 121 2.43 7.19 5.85
CA ASP A 121 1.15 7.52 6.42
C ASP A 121 0.42 6.29 6.99
N ALA A 122 -0.67 6.55 7.73
CA ALA A 122 -1.45 5.48 8.36
C ALA A 122 -2.12 4.55 7.35
N THR A 123 -2.48 5.03 6.15
CA THR A 123 -3.12 4.20 5.13
C THR A 123 -2.13 3.18 4.56
N ASN A 124 -0.93 3.59 4.18
CA ASN A 124 0.13 2.69 3.74
C ASN A 124 0.58 1.74 4.86
N ALA A 125 0.79 2.26 6.08
CA ALA A 125 1.16 1.44 7.23
C ALA A 125 0.14 0.33 7.50
N SER A 126 -1.16 0.63 7.42
CA SER A 126 -2.25 -0.33 7.66
C SER A 126 -2.26 -1.50 6.66
N ARG A 127 -1.60 -1.33 5.49
CA ARG A 127 -1.50 -2.38 4.46
C ARG A 127 -0.25 -3.25 4.56
N THR A 128 0.58 -3.00 5.55
CA THR A 128 1.82 -3.77 5.70
C THR A 128 1.65 -5.12 6.39
N MET A 129 0.53 -5.35 7.06
CA MET A 129 0.30 -6.49 7.98
C MET A 129 1.27 -6.49 9.19
N MET A 130 1.89 -5.34 9.49
CA MET A 130 2.75 -5.13 10.66
C MET A 130 2.22 -4.04 11.59
N TYR A 131 1.26 -3.25 11.13
CA TYR A 131 0.72 -2.10 11.83
C TYR A 131 -0.58 -2.45 12.55
N ASN A 132 -0.63 -2.21 13.85
CA ASN A 132 -1.83 -2.41 14.66
C ASN A 132 -2.76 -1.20 14.51
N ILE A 133 -3.87 -1.40 13.81
CA ILE A 133 -4.85 -0.35 13.52
C ILE A 133 -5.70 0.05 14.75
N ASN A 134 -5.59 -0.68 15.88
CA ASN A 134 -6.25 -0.32 17.13
C ASN A 134 -5.40 0.64 17.96
N SER A 135 -4.11 0.32 18.11
CA SER A 135 -3.17 1.12 18.90
C SER A 135 -2.46 2.20 18.09
N ASN A 136 -2.60 2.20 16.76
CA ASN A 136 -1.90 3.09 15.84
C ASN A 136 -0.36 3.03 15.97
N LYS A 137 0.16 1.80 16.12
CA LYS A 137 1.60 1.54 16.27
C LYS A 137 2.02 0.31 15.49
N TRP A 138 3.29 0.21 15.15
CA TRP A 138 3.89 -1.04 14.72
C TRP A 138 3.73 -2.08 15.83
N ASP A 139 3.21 -3.27 15.50
CA ASP A 139 2.85 -4.28 16.49
C ASP A 139 4.05 -5.15 16.87
N ASP A 140 4.54 -5.01 18.09
CA ASP A 140 5.75 -5.69 18.56
C ASP A 140 5.60 -7.23 18.57
N GLU A 141 4.39 -7.75 18.85
CA GLU A 141 4.14 -9.19 18.81
C GLU A 141 4.21 -9.74 17.39
N ILE A 142 3.57 -9.08 16.42
CA ILE A 142 3.64 -9.45 15.01
C ILE A 142 5.08 -9.39 14.51
N LEU A 143 5.80 -8.31 14.82
CA LEU A 143 7.20 -8.14 14.43
C LEU A 143 8.07 -9.27 14.99
N LYS A 144 7.86 -9.67 16.25
CA LYS A 144 8.54 -10.80 16.89
C LYS A 144 8.22 -12.13 16.18
N LYS A 145 6.94 -12.39 15.85
CA LYS A 145 6.53 -13.62 15.13
C LYS A 145 7.17 -13.74 13.75
N LEU A 146 7.44 -12.61 13.10
CA LEU A 146 8.07 -12.53 11.78
C LEU A 146 9.59 -12.36 11.82
N ASN A 147 10.17 -12.14 13.01
CA ASN A 147 11.59 -11.80 13.20
C ASN A 147 11.99 -10.55 12.38
N ILE A 148 11.17 -9.50 12.47
CA ILE A 148 11.42 -8.21 11.83
C ILE A 148 11.78 -7.19 12.89
N SER A 149 12.94 -6.53 12.73
CA SER A 149 13.37 -5.48 13.66
C SER A 149 12.56 -4.20 13.45
N LYS A 150 12.08 -3.62 14.56
CA LYS A 150 11.38 -2.33 14.55
C LYS A 150 12.27 -1.17 14.05
N SER A 151 13.59 -1.32 14.16
CA SER A 151 14.56 -0.29 13.78
C SER A 151 14.57 0.06 12.28
N ILE A 152 14.04 -0.82 11.43
CA ILE A 152 13.97 -0.59 9.99
C ILE A 152 12.69 0.13 9.55
N LEU A 153 11.71 0.28 10.44
CA LEU A 153 10.36 0.74 10.11
C LEU A 153 10.25 2.27 10.14
N PRO A 154 9.48 2.88 9.22
CA PRO A 154 9.29 4.33 9.19
C PRO A 154 8.41 4.83 10.35
N LYS A 155 8.53 6.10 10.68
CA LYS A 155 7.56 6.78 11.55
C LYS A 155 6.25 6.98 10.79
N VAL A 156 5.13 6.57 11.42
CA VAL A 156 3.80 6.68 10.82
C VAL A 156 3.16 8.02 11.19
N LYS A 157 2.71 8.76 10.17
CA LYS A 157 2.08 10.08 10.29
C LYS A 157 0.60 10.04 9.91
N ASN A 158 -0.11 11.15 10.11
CA ASN A 158 -1.45 11.32 9.54
C ASN A 158 -1.37 11.36 8.02
N SER A 159 -2.50 11.15 7.34
CA SER A 159 -2.54 11.20 5.87
C SER A 159 -2.37 12.62 5.31
N ALA A 160 -2.81 13.64 6.07
CA ALA A 160 -2.43 15.05 5.88
C ALA A 160 -1.57 15.46 7.07
N ASP A 161 -0.29 15.72 6.82
CA ASP A 161 0.74 16.01 7.84
C ASP A 161 1.96 16.67 7.17
N ASP A 162 2.91 17.13 7.96
CA ASP A 162 4.21 17.56 7.46
C ASP A 162 5.12 16.34 7.24
N PHE A 163 5.32 15.96 5.98
CA PHE A 163 6.27 14.91 5.59
C PHE A 163 7.65 15.45 5.21
N GLY A 164 7.88 16.75 5.44
CA GLY A 164 9.09 17.46 5.11
C GLY A 164 8.99 18.21 3.79
N THR A 165 10.10 18.82 3.42
CA THR A 165 10.21 19.64 2.22
C THR A 165 11.21 19.00 1.24
N THR A 166 10.90 19.04 -0.03
CA THR A 166 11.78 18.52 -1.06
C THR A 166 13.10 19.28 -1.13
N SER A 167 14.16 18.57 -1.43
CA SER A 167 15.48 19.19 -1.57
C SER A 167 15.61 19.85 -2.94
N LYS A 168 16.07 21.12 -2.96
CA LYS A 168 16.43 21.84 -4.19
C LYS A 168 17.42 21.06 -5.06
N LYS A 169 18.32 20.26 -4.44
CA LYS A 169 19.29 19.41 -5.15
C LYS A 169 18.65 18.31 -5.97
N ILE A 170 17.42 17.89 -5.60
CA ILE A 170 16.72 16.75 -6.22
C ILE A 170 15.78 17.20 -7.31
N ILE A 171 14.93 18.20 -7.03
CA ILE A 171 13.89 18.65 -7.96
C ILE A 171 13.98 20.13 -8.35
N GLY A 172 15.02 20.82 -7.92
CA GLY A 172 15.25 22.24 -8.23
C GLY A 172 14.50 23.23 -7.33
N GLU A 173 13.53 22.78 -6.54
CA GLU A 173 12.70 23.61 -5.67
C GLU A 173 12.50 22.97 -4.29
N ALA A 174 12.25 23.83 -3.30
CA ALA A 174 11.87 23.41 -1.95
C ALA A 174 10.34 23.51 -1.84
N ILE A 175 9.65 22.36 -1.98
CA ILE A 175 8.19 22.29 -1.96
C ILE A 175 7.77 21.39 -0.79
N PRO A 176 6.87 21.82 0.09
CA PRO A 176 6.35 21.00 1.18
C PRO A 176 5.63 19.74 0.66
N ILE A 177 5.80 18.62 1.36
CA ILE A 177 5.02 17.39 1.14
C ILE A 177 4.00 17.31 2.28
N ASN A 178 2.72 17.55 1.98
CA ASN A 178 1.69 17.72 3.00
C ASN A 178 0.63 16.62 3.02
N ALA A 179 0.63 15.70 2.05
CA ALA A 179 -0.30 14.58 2.01
C ALA A 179 0.35 13.33 1.45
N VAL A 180 0.03 12.19 2.08
CA VAL A 180 0.44 10.86 1.64
C VAL A 180 -0.73 9.90 1.86
N LEU A 181 -1.11 9.15 0.83
CA LEU A 181 -2.19 8.17 0.87
C LEU A 181 -1.88 7.01 -0.07
N GLY A 182 -2.28 5.81 0.31
CA GLY A 182 -2.34 4.70 -0.63
C GLY A 182 -3.32 4.99 -1.77
N ASP A 183 -3.08 4.43 -2.95
CA ASP A 183 -3.82 4.74 -4.19
C ASP A 183 -5.34 4.59 -4.06
N GLN A 184 -5.80 3.52 -3.43
CA GLN A 184 -7.23 3.27 -3.26
C GLN A 184 -7.87 4.25 -2.26
N GLN A 185 -7.14 4.63 -1.22
CA GLN A 185 -7.57 5.63 -0.25
C GLN A 185 -7.54 7.04 -0.85
N ALA A 186 -6.51 7.37 -1.63
CA ALA A 186 -6.44 8.64 -2.36
C ALA A 186 -7.62 8.78 -3.34
N ALA A 187 -7.99 7.69 -4.02
CA ALA A 187 -9.15 7.68 -4.90
C ALA A 187 -10.47 7.85 -4.12
N ALA A 188 -10.61 7.26 -2.91
CA ALA A 188 -11.79 7.49 -2.07
C ALA A 188 -11.90 8.95 -1.64
N VAL A 189 -10.79 9.58 -1.25
CA VAL A 189 -10.74 11.02 -0.94
C VAL A 189 -11.07 11.85 -2.18
N GLY A 190 -10.48 11.54 -3.33
CA GLY A 190 -10.70 12.26 -4.59
C GLY A 190 -12.14 12.16 -5.10
N GLN A 191 -12.87 11.10 -4.75
CA GLN A 191 -14.30 10.93 -5.03
C GLN A 191 -15.20 11.38 -3.86
N ALA A 192 -14.66 12.15 -2.92
CA ALA A 192 -15.38 12.71 -1.78
C ALA A 192 -16.12 11.67 -0.92
N CYS A 193 -15.60 10.43 -0.81
CA CYS A 193 -16.17 9.38 0.04
C CYS A 193 -15.88 9.63 1.53
N PHE A 194 -16.31 10.76 2.07
CA PHE A 194 -16.06 11.15 3.46
C PHE A 194 -17.12 10.64 4.43
N ASP A 195 -18.36 10.46 3.96
CA ASP A 195 -19.45 10.02 4.80
C ASP A 195 -19.42 8.52 5.05
N LYS A 196 -19.87 8.12 6.25
CA LYS A 196 -20.02 6.71 6.57
C LYS A 196 -21.06 6.07 5.64
N GLY A 197 -20.67 4.95 5.00
CA GLY A 197 -21.49 4.25 4.02
C GLY A 197 -21.16 4.62 2.58
N SER A 198 -20.40 5.70 2.34
CA SER A 198 -19.94 6.03 0.98
C SER A 198 -19.04 4.93 0.44
N VAL A 199 -19.25 4.59 -0.82
CA VAL A 199 -18.52 3.53 -1.53
C VAL A 199 -17.79 4.12 -2.72
N LYS A 200 -16.50 3.79 -2.82
CA LYS A 200 -15.69 4.03 -4.01
C LYS A 200 -15.36 2.69 -4.65
N SER A 201 -15.60 2.57 -5.93
CA SER A 201 -15.21 1.39 -6.70
C SER A 201 -14.31 1.76 -7.87
N THR A 202 -13.30 0.95 -8.12
CA THR A 202 -12.40 1.08 -9.27
C THR A 202 -12.45 -0.21 -10.07
N TYR A 203 -12.68 -0.08 -11.36
CA TYR A 203 -12.61 -1.17 -12.31
C TYR A 203 -11.47 -0.89 -13.30
N GLY A 204 -10.45 -1.74 -13.26
CA GLY A 204 -9.28 -1.68 -14.13
C GLY A 204 -8.75 -3.09 -14.37
N THR A 205 -7.43 -3.28 -14.34
CA THR A 205 -6.77 -4.60 -14.36
C THR A 205 -7.36 -5.52 -13.29
N GLY A 206 -7.50 -5.00 -12.05
CA GLY A 206 -8.30 -5.57 -10.98
C GLY A 206 -9.50 -4.68 -10.65
N ALA A 207 -10.40 -5.15 -9.78
CA ALA A 207 -11.49 -4.35 -9.23
C ALA A 207 -11.32 -4.21 -7.71
N PHE A 208 -11.48 -2.97 -7.21
CA PHE A 208 -11.26 -2.63 -5.81
C PHE A 208 -12.39 -1.74 -5.31
N ALA A 209 -13.10 -2.20 -4.29
CA ALA A 209 -14.14 -1.42 -3.64
C ALA A 209 -13.69 -1.03 -2.23
N ILE A 210 -13.90 0.22 -1.84
CA ILE A 210 -13.70 0.74 -0.48
C ILE A 210 -15.01 1.31 0.01
N ILE A 211 -15.42 0.86 1.21
CA ILE A 211 -16.62 1.32 1.91
C ILE A 211 -16.18 2.05 3.16
N ASN A 212 -16.43 3.34 3.28
CA ASN A 212 -16.13 4.11 4.47
C ASN A 212 -17.02 3.65 5.64
N THR A 213 -16.42 3.21 6.75
CA THR A 213 -17.14 2.74 7.95
C THR A 213 -17.14 3.78 9.08
N GLY A 214 -16.61 4.99 8.82
CA GLY A 214 -16.45 6.05 9.80
C GLY A 214 -15.43 5.69 10.88
N ASN A 215 -15.71 6.03 12.12
CA ASN A 215 -14.82 5.77 13.25
C ASN A 215 -14.90 4.34 13.81
N LYS A 216 -15.73 3.47 13.24
CA LYS A 216 -15.90 2.09 13.69
C LYS A 216 -15.05 1.13 12.87
N LYS A 217 -14.12 0.45 13.53
CA LYS A 217 -13.43 -0.72 12.98
C LYS A 217 -14.40 -1.89 12.90
N ILE A 218 -14.71 -2.33 11.68
CA ILE A 218 -15.60 -3.47 11.42
C ILE A 218 -14.76 -4.63 10.88
N LEU A 219 -14.79 -5.78 11.54
CA LEU A 219 -14.22 -7.02 11.03
C LEU A 219 -15.30 -7.79 10.26
N SER A 220 -15.18 -7.82 8.94
CA SER A 220 -16.17 -8.44 8.06
C SER A 220 -16.30 -9.95 8.30
N LYS A 221 -17.52 -10.46 8.36
CA LYS A 221 -17.79 -11.92 8.35
C LYS A 221 -17.60 -12.54 6.95
N ASN A 222 -17.59 -11.72 5.89
CA ASN A 222 -17.56 -12.12 4.48
C ASN A 222 -16.18 -11.88 3.84
N LYS A 223 -15.09 -12.01 4.61
CA LYS A 223 -13.70 -11.93 4.13
C LYS A 223 -13.28 -10.58 3.51
N LEU A 224 -14.04 -9.50 3.70
CA LEU A 224 -13.55 -8.17 3.36
C LEU A 224 -12.43 -7.76 4.32
N LEU A 225 -11.47 -7.01 3.82
CA LEU A 225 -10.37 -6.48 4.61
C LEU A 225 -10.83 -5.26 5.40
N THR A 226 -10.30 -5.08 6.61
CA THR A 226 -10.47 -3.83 7.36
C THR A 226 -9.20 -3.01 7.24
N THR A 227 -9.31 -1.74 6.90
CA THR A 227 -8.16 -0.86 6.68
C THR A 227 -8.43 0.53 7.23
N ILE A 228 -7.40 1.37 7.29
CA ILE A 228 -7.56 2.79 7.55
C ILE A 228 -7.85 3.48 6.23
N CYS A 229 -8.98 4.18 6.13
CA CYS A 229 -9.37 4.97 4.97
C CYS A 229 -8.53 6.25 4.87
N TYR A 230 -8.39 6.93 5.98
CA TYR A 230 -7.46 8.05 6.22
C TYR A 230 -7.32 8.30 7.73
N ARG A 231 -6.25 9.00 8.11
CA ARG A 231 -6.05 9.47 9.48
C ARG A 231 -5.79 10.98 9.48
N LEU A 232 -6.63 11.72 10.20
CA LEU A 232 -6.52 13.15 10.37
C LEU A 232 -6.54 13.51 11.85
N LYS A 233 -5.66 14.41 12.28
CA LYS A 233 -5.57 14.86 13.70
C LYS A 233 -5.56 13.67 14.68
N ASN A 234 -4.82 12.61 14.33
CA ASN A 234 -4.68 11.34 15.09
C ASN A 234 -6.00 10.55 15.26
N LYS A 235 -7.04 10.85 14.49
CA LYS A 235 -8.30 10.09 14.45
C LYS A 235 -8.37 9.27 13.16
N ASN A 236 -8.61 7.96 13.30
CA ASN A 236 -8.80 7.07 12.16
C ASN A 236 -10.23 7.16 11.64
N THR A 237 -10.36 7.25 10.33
CA THR A 237 -11.54 6.79 9.60
C THR A 237 -11.21 5.43 9.03
N TYR A 238 -12.05 4.42 9.30
CA TYR A 238 -11.84 3.05 8.83
C TYR A 238 -12.62 2.79 7.56
N ALA A 239 -12.24 1.72 6.87
CA ALA A 239 -12.96 1.22 5.70
C ALA A 239 -12.95 -0.31 5.65
N LEU A 240 -13.96 -0.87 4.99
CA LEU A 240 -13.91 -2.22 4.46
C LEU A 240 -13.43 -2.17 3.01
N GLU A 241 -12.60 -3.13 2.64
CA GLU A 241 -12.07 -3.25 1.28
C GLU A 241 -12.33 -4.65 0.71
N GLY A 242 -12.92 -4.68 -0.48
CA GLY A 242 -12.99 -5.85 -1.35
C GLY A 242 -11.99 -5.69 -2.50
N SER A 243 -11.21 -6.75 -2.77
CA SER A 243 -10.18 -6.75 -3.80
C SER A 243 -10.35 -7.96 -4.72
N ILE A 244 -10.53 -7.72 -6.01
CA ILE A 244 -10.51 -8.71 -7.08
C ILE A 244 -9.29 -8.41 -7.93
N PHE A 245 -8.27 -9.28 -7.88
CA PHE A 245 -6.97 -9.00 -8.51
C PHE A 245 -7.00 -9.08 -10.02
N ILE A 246 -7.94 -9.85 -10.59
CA ILE A 246 -8.11 -10.04 -12.03
C ILE A 246 -9.55 -9.70 -12.39
N ALA A 247 -9.75 -8.54 -13.02
CA ALA A 247 -11.02 -8.09 -13.57
C ALA A 247 -10.84 -7.81 -15.07
N GLY A 248 -10.51 -6.59 -15.47
CA GLY A 248 -10.21 -6.26 -16.87
C GLY A 248 -9.03 -7.06 -17.44
N ALA A 249 -8.09 -7.49 -16.61
CA ALA A 249 -7.02 -8.39 -17.04
C ALA A 249 -7.54 -9.75 -17.52
N GLY A 250 -8.66 -10.25 -16.97
CA GLY A 250 -9.32 -11.47 -17.44
C GLY A 250 -9.86 -11.29 -18.86
N VAL A 251 -10.51 -10.16 -19.12
CA VAL A 251 -11.02 -9.83 -20.48
C VAL A 251 -9.86 -9.69 -21.47
N GLN A 252 -8.77 -9.02 -21.07
CA GLN A 252 -7.58 -8.92 -21.91
C GLN A 252 -6.97 -10.30 -22.20
N TRP A 253 -6.93 -11.19 -21.22
CA TRP A 253 -6.42 -12.54 -21.39
C TRP A 253 -7.29 -13.38 -22.35
N LEU A 254 -8.63 -13.26 -22.28
CA LEU A 254 -9.56 -13.88 -23.23
C LEU A 254 -9.30 -13.41 -24.66
N ARG A 255 -9.03 -12.12 -24.84
CA ARG A 255 -8.72 -11.51 -26.15
C ARG A 255 -7.33 -11.88 -26.63
N ASP A 256 -6.28 -11.60 -25.83
CA ASP A 256 -4.89 -11.58 -26.31
C ASP A 256 -4.22 -12.96 -26.26
N LYS A 257 -4.65 -13.84 -25.34
CA LYS A 257 -4.03 -15.15 -25.11
C LYS A 257 -4.87 -16.31 -25.62
N ILE A 258 -6.14 -16.37 -25.24
CA ILE A 258 -7.05 -17.44 -25.70
C ILE A 258 -7.63 -17.14 -27.07
N LYS A 259 -7.73 -15.85 -27.45
CA LYS A 259 -8.35 -15.39 -28.71
C LYS A 259 -9.80 -15.83 -28.83
N LEU A 260 -10.52 -15.83 -27.73
CA LEU A 260 -11.94 -16.17 -27.67
C LEU A 260 -12.85 -15.02 -28.09
N ILE A 261 -12.35 -13.79 -28.02
CA ILE A 261 -12.99 -12.54 -28.40
C ILE A 261 -11.98 -11.67 -29.15
N ASP A 262 -12.46 -10.85 -30.10
CA ASP A 262 -11.60 -9.93 -30.85
C ASP A 262 -11.43 -8.58 -30.14
N ASN A 263 -12.44 -8.14 -29.40
CA ASN A 263 -12.45 -6.90 -28.65
C ASN A 263 -13.23 -7.03 -27.34
N ALA A 264 -13.02 -6.09 -26.40
CA ALA A 264 -13.65 -6.14 -25.09
C ALA A 264 -15.18 -5.96 -25.15
N GLN A 265 -15.71 -5.27 -26.13
CA GLN A 265 -17.15 -5.02 -26.31
C GLN A 265 -17.94 -6.28 -26.60
N GLU A 266 -17.30 -7.30 -27.17
CA GLU A 266 -17.95 -8.59 -27.44
C GLU A 266 -18.38 -9.31 -26.17
N THR A 267 -17.68 -9.10 -25.03
CA THR A 267 -18.08 -9.69 -23.74
C THR A 267 -19.48 -9.22 -23.33
N GLU A 268 -19.82 -7.95 -23.59
CA GLU A 268 -21.15 -7.41 -23.29
C GLU A 268 -22.22 -8.03 -24.21
N LYS A 269 -21.92 -8.17 -25.52
CA LYS A 269 -22.82 -8.80 -26.49
C LYS A 269 -23.12 -10.25 -26.10
N ILE A 270 -22.06 -11.02 -25.81
CA ILE A 270 -22.18 -12.43 -25.43
C ILE A 270 -22.97 -12.55 -24.12
N SER A 271 -22.63 -11.74 -23.10
CA SER A 271 -23.35 -11.76 -21.84
C SER A 271 -24.84 -11.46 -21.97
N LYS A 272 -25.20 -10.48 -22.81
CA LYS A 272 -26.62 -10.14 -23.09
C LYS A 272 -27.37 -11.21 -23.86
N SER A 273 -26.71 -12.09 -24.61
CA SER A 273 -27.33 -13.19 -25.35
C SER A 273 -27.60 -14.43 -24.49
N ILE A 274 -27.06 -14.52 -23.30
CA ILE A 274 -27.28 -15.63 -22.38
C ILE A 274 -28.53 -15.33 -21.53
N ILE A 275 -29.56 -16.16 -21.72
CA ILE A 275 -30.89 -15.98 -21.12
C ILE A 275 -30.91 -16.49 -19.68
N ASP A 276 -30.13 -17.53 -19.38
CA ASP A 276 -30.01 -18.14 -18.06
C ASP A 276 -28.55 -18.35 -17.68
N ASN A 277 -28.23 -18.04 -16.45
CA ASN A 277 -26.87 -18.03 -15.97
C ASN A 277 -26.85 -18.80 -14.63
N ASP A 278 -26.97 -20.15 -14.72
CA ASP A 278 -26.92 -21.06 -13.57
C ASP A 278 -25.65 -20.93 -12.73
#